data_ce2afdba24f3ea6bc0ef2860063955da
#
_entry.id   ce2afdba24f3ea6bc0ef2860063955da
#
_cell.length_a   1.000
_cell.length_b   1.000
_cell.length_c   1.000
_cell.angle_alpha   90.00
_cell.angle_beta   90.00
_cell.angle_gamma   90.00
#
_symmetry.space_group_name_H-M   'P 1'
#
loop_
_entity.id
_entity.type
_entity.pdbx_description
1 polymer ?
#
loop_
_entity_poly.entity_id
_entity_poly.type
_entity_poly.pdbx_seq_one_letter_code
_entity_poly.pdbx_strand_id
1 'polypeptide(L)'
;MSFRQKTSRTRNRRLSNVRQRRQQHLLDVKVRSRRAAQHRIRSAMGVLWKLSLLVILCAAGYAGAREGVKRLVFENPDYRVQTIELQTDGTLQREQVLKAADLHEGANIFSVNLARMRDHIQQLPQADEVEIVRKLPSEIEIRIVERKPVAWITSETEITDPFASDAAFLVGTRGVLMKQKKLLPEYLGLPLIVGCSSESLEAGKTLESSEAKTALDLLRLTESSFLQTRFQIREIDISKNYCLLVTDKNRSRIMFGLTDLEEQLRRLQVFLDYCDNTKQELETLNLVAQRNIPVTFTSPAAAVINDTLEPAAEPRIMKAIPVHAPENRGHQNSGTQQTGSPAPRSHAAATPLPKTIRNQQKKAD
;
A
#
# COMPACT_ATOMS: atom_id res chain seq x y z
N MET A 1 96.94 38.39 -31.17
CA MET A 1 97.31 38.37 -32.58
C MET A 1 97.28 36.97 -33.07
N SER A 2 96.30 36.51 -33.81
CA SER A 2 96.29 35.20 -34.38
C SER A 2 95.73 35.29 -35.79
N PHE A 3 96.57 34.80 -36.70
CA PHE A 3 96.36 34.85 -38.14
C PHE A 3 95.44 33.74 -38.61
N ARG A 4 94.44 34.12 -39.35
CA ARG A 4 93.46 33.28 -40.02
C ARG A 4 93.97 32.80 -41.32
N GLN A 5 94.31 31.54 -41.53
CA GLN A 5 94.55 30.92 -42.81
C GLN A 5 93.29 30.43 -43.46
N LYS A 6 92.96 30.97 -44.64
CA LYS A 6 91.90 30.48 -45.52
C LYS A 6 92.47 29.36 -46.40
N THR A 7 92.01 28.14 -46.28
CA THR A 7 92.30 27.10 -47.23
C THR A 7 91.25 27.01 -48.31
N SER A 8 91.63 27.18 -49.53
CA SER A 8 90.79 27.04 -50.71
C SER A 8 90.42 25.60 -50.97
N ARG A 9 89.15 25.30 -51.02
CA ARG A 9 88.59 24.01 -51.37
C ARG A 9 88.61 23.83 -52.90
N THR A 10 89.40 22.97 -53.41
CA THR A 10 89.36 22.49 -54.79
C THR A 10 88.14 21.63 -55.04
N ARG A 11 87.36 22.08 -55.99
CA ARG A 11 86.09 21.48 -56.41
C ARG A 11 86.40 20.29 -57.33
N ASN A 12 86.36 19.07 -56.78
CA ASN A 12 86.52 17.87 -57.58
C ASN A 12 85.17 17.47 -58.18
N ARG A 13 84.98 17.75 -59.46
CA ARG A 13 83.78 17.38 -60.23
C ARG A 13 83.92 15.93 -60.70
N ARG A 14 83.41 14.97 -59.95
CA ARG A 14 83.25 13.59 -60.43
C ARG A 14 81.91 13.48 -61.15
N LEU A 15 81.96 13.28 -62.45
CA LEU A 15 80.85 12.83 -63.27
C LEU A 15 80.49 11.38 -62.89
N SER A 16 79.53 11.25 -61.99
CA SER A 16 79.05 9.92 -61.64
C SER A 16 77.83 9.57 -62.47
N ASN A 17 77.86 8.39 -63.08
CA ASN A 17 76.84 7.84 -63.96
C ASN A 17 75.48 7.70 -63.24
N VAL A 18 74.60 8.63 -63.44
CA VAL A 18 73.32 8.71 -62.79
C VAL A 18 72.37 7.50 -63.07
N ARG A 19 72.63 6.77 -64.19
CA ARG A 19 71.88 5.59 -64.57
C ARG A 19 72.14 4.37 -63.70
N GLN A 20 73.41 4.11 -63.29
CA GLN A 20 73.70 2.96 -62.42
C GLN A 20 73.20 3.15 -60.97
N ARG A 21 73.21 4.34 -60.46
CA ARG A 21 72.62 4.58 -59.11
C ARG A 21 71.10 4.44 -59.04
N ARG A 22 70.40 4.68 -60.13
CA ARG A 22 68.91 4.50 -60.14
C ARG A 22 68.52 3.00 -60.09
N GLN A 23 69.30 2.15 -60.77
CA GLN A 23 69.00 0.68 -60.74
C GLN A 23 69.28 0.03 -59.37
N GLN A 24 70.36 0.46 -58.72
CA GLN A 24 70.75 -0.07 -57.42
C GLN A 24 69.75 0.35 -56.32
N HIS A 25 69.20 1.60 -56.41
CA HIS A 25 68.22 2.06 -55.46
C HIS A 25 66.81 1.35 -55.61
N LEU A 26 66.44 0.98 -56.83
CA LEU A 26 65.22 0.30 -57.09
C LEU A 26 65.21 -1.15 -56.58
N LEU A 27 66.36 -1.84 -56.65
CA LEU A 27 66.48 -3.19 -56.11
C LEU A 27 66.57 -3.25 -54.61
N ASP A 28 67.21 -2.28 -53.97
CA ASP A 28 67.34 -2.19 -52.51
C ASP A 28 65.99 -1.82 -51.79
N VAL A 29 65.23 -0.97 -52.46
CA VAL A 29 63.86 -0.60 -51.92
C VAL A 29 62.96 -1.80 -51.95
N LYS A 30 63.00 -2.65 -52.97
CA LYS A 30 62.08 -3.80 -53.09
C LYS A 30 62.39 -4.91 -52.07
N VAL A 31 63.64 -5.12 -51.75
CA VAL A 31 64.10 -6.14 -50.78
C VAL A 31 63.86 -5.66 -49.35
N ARG A 32 64.11 -4.37 -49.06
CA ARG A 32 63.81 -3.81 -47.71
C ARG A 32 62.33 -3.79 -47.40
N SER A 33 61.41 -3.49 -48.34
CA SER A 33 59.99 -3.46 -48.09
C SER A 33 59.43 -4.84 -47.71
N ARG A 34 59.87 -5.88 -48.33
CA ARG A 34 59.43 -7.27 -48.01
C ARG A 34 59.90 -7.71 -46.61
N ARG A 35 61.17 -7.42 -46.24
CA ARG A 35 61.73 -7.76 -44.91
C ARG A 35 61.06 -6.93 -43.80
N ALA A 36 60.81 -5.65 -44.05
CA ALA A 36 60.16 -4.77 -43.12
C ALA A 36 58.61 -5.15 -42.88
N ALA A 37 57.98 -5.63 -43.96
CA ALA A 37 56.56 -6.10 -43.84
C ALA A 37 56.52 -7.44 -43.04
N GLN A 38 57.45 -8.35 -43.25
CA GLN A 38 57.56 -9.61 -42.49
C GLN A 38 57.84 -9.38 -40.99
N HIS A 39 58.71 -8.41 -40.65
CA HIS A 39 58.94 -8.05 -39.25
C HIS A 39 57.75 -7.39 -38.60
N ARG A 40 56.97 -6.54 -39.29
CA ARG A 40 55.76 -5.93 -38.81
C ARG A 40 54.65 -6.97 -38.56
N ILE A 41 54.54 -7.97 -39.45
CA ILE A 41 53.56 -9.05 -39.30
C ILE A 41 53.93 -9.94 -38.10
N ARG A 42 55.23 -10.31 -37.92
CA ARG A 42 55.66 -11.08 -36.76
C ARG A 42 55.53 -10.34 -35.45
N SER A 43 55.81 -9.05 -35.40
CA SER A 43 55.59 -8.20 -34.20
C SER A 43 54.11 -8.00 -33.91
N ALA A 44 53.28 -7.79 -34.93
CA ALA A 44 51.82 -7.71 -34.77
C ALA A 44 51.20 -9.02 -34.26
N MET A 45 51.69 -10.16 -34.80
CA MET A 45 51.30 -11.50 -34.33
C MET A 45 51.68 -11.72 -32.86
N GLY A 46 52.91 -11.27 -32.46
CA GLY A 46 53.36 -11.32 -31.07
C GLY A 46 52.52 -10.43 -30.10
N VAL A 47 52.11 -9.25 -30.58
CA VAL A 47 51.21 -8.37 -29.82
C VAL A 47 49.79 -8.97 -29.69
N LEU A 48 49.26 -9.52 -30.79
CA LEU A 48 47.97 -10.21 -30.78
C LEU A 48 47.97 -11.42 -29.83
N TRP A 49 49.04 -12.21 -29.83
CA TRP A 49 49.21 -13.33 -28.91
C TRP A 49 49.26 -12.88 -27.44
N LYS A 50 49.97 -11.80 -27.13
CA LYS A 50 50.01 -11.22 -25.77
C LYS A 50 48.66 -10.68 -25.35
N LEU A 51 47.93 -10.01 -26.25
CA LEU A 51 46.58 -9.53 -26.01
C LEU A 51 45.57 -10.67 -25.77
N SER A 52 45.66 -11.74 -26.59
CA SER A 52 44.80 -12.91 -26.40
C SER A 52 45.09 -13.62 -25.07
N LEU A 53 46.40 -13.75 -24.70
CA LEU A 53 46.74 -14.30 -23.39
C LEU A 53 46.21 -13.44 -22.23
N LEU A 54 46.30 -12.11 -22.37
CA LEU A 54 45.74 -11.17 -21.37
C LEU A 54 44.21 -11.32 -21.23
N VAL A 55 43.52 -11.43 -22.37
CA VAL A 55 42.06 -11.63 -22.37
C VAL A 55 41.69 -12.96 -21.72
N ILE A 56 42.42 -14.04 -22.02
CA ILE A 56 42.22 -15.36 -21.42
C ILE A 56 42.47 -15.30 -19.90
N LEU A 57 43.55 -14.63 -19.48
CA LEU A 57 43.85 -14.47 -18.05
C LEU A 57 42.80 -13.67 -17.32
N CYS A 58 42.31 -12.57 -17.92
CA CYS A 58 41.21 -11.78 -17.37
C CYS A 58 39.90 -12.58 -17.29
N ALA A 59 39.59 -13.35 -18.34
CA ALA A 59 38.40 -14.21 -18.36
C ALA A 59 38.50 -15.34 -17.30
N ALA A 60 39.63 -15.96 -17.16
CA ALA A 60 39.89 -16.98 -16.15
C ALA A 60 39.81 -16.39 -14.72
N GLY A 61 40.42 -15.19 -14.52
CA GLY A 61 40.30 -14.45 -13.25
C GLY A 61 38.88 -14.08 -12.90
N TYR A 62 38.12 -13.59 -13.87
CA TYR A 62 36.70 -13.28 -13.70
C TYR A 62 35.88 -14.53 -13.37
N ALA A 63 36.07 -15.63 -14.09
CA ALA A 63 35.39 -16.90 -13.83
C ALA A 63 35.73 -17.46 -12.45
N GLY A 64 37.00 -17.41 -12.06
CA GLY A 64 37.45 -17.83 -10.72
C GLY A 64 36.91 -16.97 -9.60
N ALA A 65 36.91 -15.65 -9.78
CA ALA A 65 36.32 -14.72 -8.82
C ALA A 65 34.78 -14.94 -8.65
N ARG A 66 34.09 -15.15 -9.78
CA ARG A 66 32.64 -15.43 -9.76
C ARG A 66 32.34 -16.72 -9.00
N GLU A 67 33.05 -17.77 -9.27
CA GLU A 67 32.86 -19.06 -8.60
C GLU A 67 33.26 -18.98 -7.11
N GLY A 68 34.32 -18.24 -6.79
CA GLY A 68 34.72 -17.97 -5.41
C GLY A 68 33.65 -17.24 -4.64
N VAL A 69 33.10 -16.17 -5.20
CA VAL A 69 31.97 -15.41 -4.58
C VAL A 69 30.77 -16.31 -4.41
N LYS A 70 30.43 -17.13 -5.43
CA LYS A 70 29.29 -18.04 -5.34
C LYS A 70 29.42 -19.00 -4.15
N ARG A 71 30.58 -19.65 -4.01
CA ARG A 71 30.80 -20.61 -2.90
C ARG A 71 30.95 -19.96 -1.54
N LEU A 72 31.66 -18.83 -1.44
CA LEU A 72 31.94 -18.17 -0.16
C LEU A 72 30.75 -17.37 0.37
N VAL A 73 29.89 -16.86 -0.52
CA VAL A 73 28.78 -15.96 -0.13
C VAL A 73 27.44 -16.65 -0.32
N PHE A 74 27.16 -17.19 -1.51
CA PHE A 74 25.82 -17.71 -1.81
C PHE A 74 25.59 -19.15 -1.35
N GLU A 75 26.63 -19.97 -1.26
CA GLU A 75 26.51 -21.38 -0.82
C GLU A 75 26.87 -21.55 0.66
N ASN A 76 27.39 -20.52 1.32
CA ASN A 76 27.77 -20.58 2.73
C ASN A 76 26.51 -20.68 3.62
N PRO A 77 26.44 -21.70 4.51
CA PRO A 77 25.34 -21.89 5.43
C PRO A 77 25.17 -20.73 6.44
N ASP A 78 26.25 -20.00 6.77
CA ASP A 78 26.23 -18.88 7.71
C ASP A 78 25.38 -17.71 7.21
N TYR A 79 25.23 -17.59 5.89
CA TYR A 79 24.41 -16.53 5.26
C TYR A 79 22.99 -16.98 4.90
N ARG A 80 22.51 -18.09 5.45
CA ARG A 80 21.11 -18.46 5.32
C ARG A 80 20.28 -17.71 6.32
N VAL A 81 19.13 -17.20 5.87
CA VAL A 81 18.17 -16.52 6.74
C VAL A 81 17.67 -17.50 7.79
N GLN A 82 18.03 -17.26 9.04
CA GLN A 82 17.63 -18.04 10.21
C GLN A 82 16.58 -17.30 11.03
N THR A 83 16.70 -15.98 11.11
CA THR A 83 15.82 -15.15 11.94
C THR A 83 15.17 -14.07 11.09
N ILE A 84 13.86 -13.94 11.22
CA ILE A 84 13.08 -12.86 10.64
C ILE A 84 12.45 -12.11 11.80
N GLU A 85 12.98 -10.92 12.08
CA GLU A 85 12.42 -10.03 13.08
C GLU A 85 11.34 -9.17 12.42
N LEU A 86 10.11 -9.23 12.93
CA LEU A 86 8.99 -8.44 12.46
C LEU A 86 8.55 -7.49 13.58
N GLN A 87 8.57 -6.18 13.28
CA GLN A 87 8.06 -5.13 14.14
C GLN A 87 6.89 -4.44 13.43
N THR A 88 5.71 -4.48 14.03
CA THR A 88 4.51 -3.78 13.56
C THR A 88 3.92 -2.98 14.71
N ASP A 89 3.30 -1.85 14.42
CA ASP A 89 2.65 -0.98 15.40
C ASP A 89 1.12 -1.18 15.47
N GLY A 90 0.58 -2.22 14.83
CA GLY A 90 -0.86 -2.43 14.73
C GLY A 90 -1.33 -3.90 14.79
N THR A 91 -2.17 -4.28 13.84
CA THR A 91 -2.91 -5.55 13.84
C THR A 91 -2.45 -6.56 12.79
N LEU A 92 -1.45 -6.21 11.98
CA LEU A 92 -0.90 -7.09 10.97
C LEU A 92 -0.30 -8.35 11.59
N GLN A 93 -0.73 -9.50 11.10
CA GLN A 93 -0.24 -10.79 11.58
C GLN A 93 1.06 -11.17 10.86
N ARG A 94 1.97 -11.79 11.61
CA ARG A 94 3.27 -12.26 11.09
C ARG A 94 3.11 -13.11 9.82
N GLU A 95 2.14 -14.02 9.81
CA GLU A 95 1.89 -14.94 8.70
C GLU A 95 1.47 -14.21 7.43
N GLN A 96 0.70 -13.12 7.56
CA GLN A 96 0.27 -12.29 6.42
C GLN A 96 1.46 -11.57 5.80
N VAL A 97 2.33 -11.01 6.64
CA VAL A 97 3.54 -10.29 6.19
C VAL A 97 4.52 -11.26 5.52
N LEU A 98 4.79 -12.43 6.14
CA LEU A 98 5.71 -13.42 5.57
C LEU A 98 5.18 -13.98 4.24
N LYS A 99 3.88 -14.19 4.13
CA LYS A 99 3.25 -14.62 2.88
C LYS A 99 3.37 -13.55 1.79
N ALA A 100 3.15 -12.28 2.13
CA ALA A 100 3.31 -11.17 1.19
C ALA A 100 4.78 -10.97 0.79
N ALA A 101 5.71 -11.15 1.73
CA ALA A 101 7.15 -11.05 1.52
C ALA A 101 7.71 -12.12 0.57
N ASP A 102 6.99 -13.22 0.35
CA ASP A 102 7.49 -14.40 -0.37
C ASP A 102 8.85 -14.88 0.17
N LEU A 103 9.01 -14.79 1.48
CA LEU A 103 10.27 -15.09 2.16
C LEU A 103 10.21 -16.48 2.77
N HIS A 104 11.13 -17.34 2.33
CA HIS A 104 11.30 -18.68 2.85
C HIS A 104 12.53 -18.75 3.76
N GLU A 105 12.37 -19.35 4.91
CA GLU A 105 13.48 -19.65 5.82
C GLU A 105 14.51 -20.54 5.10
N GLY A 106 15.80 -20.27 5.31
CA GLY A 106 16.88 -21.00 4.66
C GLY A 106 17.32 -20.44 3.30
N ALA A 107 16.64 -19.41 2.75
CA ALA A 107 17.14 -18.69 1.59
C ALA A 107 18.45 -17.96 1.92
N ASN A 108 19.37 -17.85 0.96
CA ASN A 108 20.58 -17.06 1.19
C ASN A 108 20.22 -15.57 1.31
N ILE A 109 20.72 -14.91 2.36
CA ILE A 109 20.40 -13.52 2.70
C ILE A 109 20.73 -12.54 1.57
N PHE A 110 21.76 -12.82 0.76
CA PHE A 110 22.15 -11.97 -0.37
C PHE A 110 21.32 -12.23 -1.62
N SER A 111 20.66 -13.39 -1.73
CA SER A 111 19.78 -13.70 -2.85
C SER A 111 18.40 -13.07 -2.70
N VAL A 112 18.00 -12.70 -1.48
CA VAL A 112 16.72 -12.05 -1.19
C VAL A 112 16.72 -10.64 -1.76
N ASN A 113 15.74 -10.33 -2.60
CA ASN A 113 15.55 -9.00 -3.16
C ASN A 113 14.66 -8.16 -2.23
N LEU A 114 15.30 -7.33 -1.38
CA LEU A 114 14.59 -6.51 -0.40
C LEU A 114 13.65 -5.47 -1.05
N ALA A 115 13.96 -4.98 -2.25
CA ALA A 115 13.11 -4.02 -2.95
C ALA A 115 11.79 -4.66 -3.36
N ARG A 116 11.84 -5.84 -4.01
CA ARG A 116 10.63 -6.60 -4.35
C ARG A 116 9.81 -6.97 -3.12
N MET A 117 10.49 -7.41 -2.06
CA MET A 117 9.84 -7.73 -0.81
C MET A 117 9.10 -6.53 -0.23
N ARG A 118 9.74 -5.35 -0.21
CA ARG A 118 9.10 -4.09 0.20
C ARG A 118 7.86 -3.82 -0.65
N ASP A 119 7.99 -3.88 -1.99
CA ASP A 119 6.90 -3.59 -2.91
C ASP A 119 5.70 -4.55 -2.68
N HIS A 120 5.97 -5.82 -2.42
CA HIS A 120 4.91 -6.80 -2.12
C HIS A 120 4.23 -6.53 -0.77
N ILE A 121 5.01 -6.23 0.28
CA ILE A 121 4.44 -5.90 1.60
C ILE A 121 3.66 -4.58 1.53
N GLN A 122 4.13 -3.61 0.76
CA GLN A 122 3.47 -2.31 0.59
C GLN A 122 2.13 -2.41 -0.16
N GLN A 123 1.87 -3.52 -0.88
CA GLN A 123 0.58 -3.83 -1.48
C GLN A 123 -0.47 -4.25 -0.45
N LEU A 124 -0.07 -4.58 0.78
CA LEU A 124 -1.03 -4.85 1.85
C LEU A 124 -1.79 -3.56 2.18
N PRO A 125 -3.13 -3.60 2.23
CA PRO A 125 -3.94 -2.39 2.49
C PRO A 125 -3.59 -1.69 3.80
N GLN A 126 -3.19 -2.46 4.82
CA GLN A 126 -2.84 -1.95 6.13
C GLN A 126 -1.42 -1.36 6.21
N ALA A 127 -0.52 -1.72 5.29
CA ALA A 127 0.85 -1.22 5.32
C ALA A 127 0.93 0.21 4.78
N ASP A 128 1.43 1.14 5.58
CA ASP A 128 1.68 2.52 5.18
C ASP A 128 3.12 2.74 4.77
N GLU A 129 4.03 2.41 5.65
CA GLU A 129 5.47 2.51 5.42
C GLU A 129 6.15 1.18 5.77
N VAL A 130 7.04 0.73 4.89
CA VAL A 130 7.74 -0.54 5.05
C VAL A 130 9.23 -0.29 4.95
N GLU A 131 9.94 -0.60 6.00
CA GLU A 131 11.39 -0.60 6.06
C GLU A 131 11.90 -2.04 6.22
N ILE A 132 12.85 -2.44 5.39
CA ILE A 132 13.45 -3.77 5.45
C ILE A 132 14.96 -3.62 5.50
N VAL A 133 15.54 -4.15 6.56
CA VAL A 133 16.97 -4.08 6.82
C VAL A 133 17.56 -5.48 6.90
N ARG A 134 18.70 -5.64 6.25
CA ARG A 134 19.48 -6.87 6.30
C ARG A 134 20.50 -6.77 7.42
N LYS A 135 20.35 -7.58 8.46
CA LYS A 135 21.31 -7.70 9.56
C LYS A 135 22.16 -8.95 9.33
N LEU A 136 23.40 -8.74 8.96
CA LEU A 136 24.35 -9.84 8.74
C LEU A 136 24.72 -10.52 10.07
N PRO A 137 24.92 -11.85 10.07
CA PRO A 137 25.04 -12.71 8.89
C PRO A 137 23.72 -13.32 8.38
N SER A 138 22.67 -13.48 9.22
CA SER A 138 21.55 -14.40 8.95
C SER A 138 20.17 -13.84 9.34
N GLU A 139 20.06 -12.52 9.56
CA GLU A 139 18.83 -11.91 10.06
C GLU A 139 18.28 -10.86 9.09
N ILE A 140 16.96 -10.86 8.92
CA ILE A 140 16.21 -9.82 8.20
C ILE A 140 15.24 -9.16 9.18
N GLU A 141 15.36 -7.86 9.35
CA GLU A 141 14.43 -7.05 10.11
C GLU A 141 13.44 -6.38 9.17
N ILE A 142 12.17 -6.53 9.47
CA ILE A 142 11.04 -5.93 8.75
C ILE A 142 10.30 -5.04 9.73
N ARG A 143 10.29 -3.74 9.48
CA ARG A 143 9.50 -2.75 10.23
C ARG A 143 8.35 -2.27 9.36
N ILE A 144 7.15 -2.33 9.90
CA ILE A 144 5.96 -1.88 9.20
C ILE A 144 5.24 -0.88 10.09
N VAL A 145 5.06 0.32 9.57
CA VAL A 145 4.14 1.30 10.14
C VAL A 145 2.78 1.04 9.51
N GLU A 146 1.79 0.72 10.34
CA GLU A 146 0.45 0.43 9.86
C GLU A 146 -0.33 1.73 9.60
N ARG A 147 -1.16 1.67 8.57
CA ARG A 147 -2.02 2.76 8.16
C ARG A 147 -3.11 2.98 9.19
N LYS A 148 -3.18 4.19 9.73
CA LYS A 148 -4.23 4.58 10.68
C LYS A 148 -5.51 4.96 9.93
N PRO A 149 -6.63 4.31 10.23
CA PRO A 149 -7.91 4.69 9.66
C PRO A 149 -8.40 6.00 10.27
N VAL A 150 -9.08 6.80 9.45
CA VAL A 150 -9.67 8.09 9.86
C VAL A 150 -11.19 8.10 9.81
N ALA A 151 -11.78 7.16 9.06
CA ALA A 151 -13.23 7.04 8.96
C ALA A 151 -13.64 5.61 8.56
N TRP A 152 -14.91 5.29 8.79
CA TRP A 152 -15.63 4.20 8.14
C TRP A 152 -16.25 4.70 6.84
N ILE A 153 -16.34 3.84 5.84
CA ILE A 153 -17.01 4.15 4.57
C ILE A 153 -17.84 2.96 4.11
N THR A 154 -19.02 3.27 3.58
CA THR A 154 -19.96 2.27 3.10
C THR A 154 -20.77 2.78 1.92
N SER A 155 -21.29 1.84 1.13
CA SER A 155 -22.26 2.14 0.06
C SER A 155 -23.71 2.21 0.57
N GLU A 156 -23.98 1.65 1.75
CA GLU A 156 -25.31 1.67 2.35
C GLU A 156 -25.57 3.04 2.97
N THR A 157 -26.76 3.58 2.75
CA THR A 157 -27.17 4.89 3.28
C THR A 157 -27.70 4.82 4.70
N GLU A 158 -28.11 3.63 5.15
CA GLU A 158 -28.60 3.37 6.51
C GLU A 158 -27.91 2.14 7.08
N ILE A 159 -26.82 2.35 7.80
CA ILE A 159 -26.15 1.28 8.56
C ILE A 159 -26.33 1.56 10.05
N THR A 160 -26.93 0.62 10.74
CA THR A 160 -27.06 0.69 12.20
C THR A 160 -25.73 0.42 12.90
N ASP A 161 -24.91 -0.49 12.34
CA ASP A 161 -23.62 -0.87 12.90
C ASP A 161 -22.62 -1.16 11.79
N PRO A 162 -21.68 -0.23 11.52
CA PRO A 162 -20.65 -0.43 10.50
C PRO A 162 -19.71 -1.60 10.81
N PHE A 163 -19.64 -2.05 12.07
CA PHE A 163 -18.77 -3.14 12.48
C PHE A 163 -19.34 -4.52 12.12
N ALA A 164 -20.67 -4.63 12.11
CA ALA A 164 -21.36 -5.87 11.78
C ALA A 164 -21.54 -6.06 10.27
N SER A 165 -21.40 -5.00 9.49
CA SER A 165 -21.62 -5.01 8.06
C SER A 165 -20.35 -5.41 7.28
N ASP A 166 -20.49 -6.42 6.42
CA ASP A 166 -19.47 -6.76 5.46
C ASP A 166 -19.26 -5.71 4.35
N ALA A 167 -20.20 -4.78 4.21
CA ALA A 167 -20.17 -3.69 3.24
C ALA A 167 -19.38 -2.46 3.72
N ALA A 168 -18.98 -2.41 5.00
CA ALA A 168 -18.22 -1.31 5.55
C ALA A 168 -16.69 -1.57 5.46
N PHE A 169 -15.97 -0.52 5.12
CA PHE A 169 -14.52 -0.49 5.03
C PHE A 169 -13.96 0.61 5.91
N LEU A 170 -12.77 0.43 6.40
CA LEU A 170 -11.98 1.51 6.99
C LEU A 170 -11.24 2.26 5.89
N VAL A 171 -11.13 3.57 6.01
CA VAL A 171 -10.38 4.40 5.08
C VAL A 171 -9.28 5.17 5.79
N GLY A 172 -8.07 5.12 5.25
CA GLY A 172 -6.92 5.89 5.74
C GLY A 172 -6.90 7.32 5.19
N THR A 173 -6.02 8.14 5.72
CA THR A 173 -5.83 9.55 5.32
C THR A 173 -5.60 9.78 3.83
N ARG A 174 -4.99 8.80 3.14
CA ARG A 174 -4.74 8.83 1.69
C ARG A 174 -5.86 8.20 0.85
N GLY A 175 -6.98 7.87 1.47
CA GLY A 175 -8.14 7.29 0.80
C GLY A 175 -8.01 5.81 0.48
N VAL A 176 -7.03 5.10 1.02
CA VAL A 176 -6.86 3.65 0.81
C VAL A 176 -7.84 2.89 1.69
N LEU A 177 -8.59 1.99 1.06
CA LEU A 177 -9.59 1.16 1.71
C LEU A 177 -8.97 -0.06 2.37
N MET A 178 -9.36 -0.31 3.62
CA MET A 178 -8.88 -1.42 4.42
C MET A 178 -10.06 -2.24 4.93
N LYS A 179 -9.94 -3.56 4.88
CA LYS A 179 -10.87 -4.45 5.55
C LYS A 179 -10.15 -5.11 6.72
N GLN A 180 -10.57 -4.81 7.91
CA GLN A 180 -9.91 -5.29 9.10
C GLN A 180 -10.74 -6.38 9.77
N LYS A 181 -10.07 -7.48 10.10
CA LYS A 181 -10.71 -8.62 10.78
C LYS A 181 -10.82 -8.43 12.29
N LYS A 182 -9.97 -7.57 12.86
CA LYS A 182 -9.91 -7.33 14.29
C LYS A 182 -10.28 -5.87 14.58
N LEU A 183 -11.34 -5.69 15.34
CA LEU A 183 -11.77 -4.38 15.78
C LEU A 183 -10.94 -3.90 16.97
N LEU A 184 -10.37 -2.72 16.83
CA LEU A 184 -9.74 -2.02 17.94
C LEU A 184 -10.76 -1.03 18.54
N PRO A 185 -10.72 -0.79 19.86
CA PRO A 185 -11.61 0.19 20.50
C PRO A 185 -11.50 1.59 19.89
N GLU A 186 -10.35 1.94 19.34
CA GLU A 186 -10.08 3.22 18.68
C GLU A 186 -10.94 3.44 17.44
N TYR A 187 -11.39 2.36 16.77
CA TYR A 187 -12.19 2.46 15.54
C TYR A 187 -13.67 2.72 15.81
N LEU A 188 -14.13 2.47 17.05
CA LEU A 188 -15.53 2.71 17.46
C LEU A 188 -15.94 4.18 17.41
N GLY A 189 -14.97 5.09 17.57
CA GLY A 189 -15.20 6.53 17.59
C GLY A 189 -15.04 7.22 16.24
N LEU A 190 -14.68 6.49 15.19
CA LEU A 190 -14.43 7.07 13.88
C LEU A 190 -15.75 7.48 13.19
N PRO A 191 -15.74 8.60 12.44
CA PRO A 191 -16.89 9.04 11.65
C PRO A 191 -17.23 8.04 10.54
N LEU A 192 -18.49 8.03 10.12
CA LEU A 192 -19.02 7.19 9.06
C LEU A 192 -19.26 8.01 7.80
N ILE A 193 -18.73 7.57 6.65
CA ILE A 193 -19.02 8.12 5.34
C ILE A 193 -19.99 7.18 4.64
N VAL A 194 -21.17 7.69 4.26
CA VAL A 194 -22.25 6.93 3.61
C VAL A 194 -22.54 7.43 2.20
N GLY A 195 -23.17 6.59 1.38
CA GLY A 195 -23.60 6.98 0.04
C GLY A 195 -22.53 6.86 -1.03
N CYS A 196 -21.47 6.10 -0.78
CA CYS A 196 -20.45 5.78 -1.77
C CYS A 196 -20.96 4.72 -2.76
N SER A 197 -20.48 4.73 -3.99
CA SER A 197 -20.79 3.68 -4.97
C SER A 197 -20.17 2.36 -4.55
N SER A 198 -20.95 1.27 -4.55
CA SER A 198 -20.49 -0.06 -4.14
C SER A 198 -19.36 -0.60 -5.03
N GLU A 199 -19.32 -0.21 -6.31
CA GLU A 199 -18.29 -0.65 -7.27
C GLU A 199 -16.90 -0.08 -6.94
N SER A 200 -16.84 1.02 -6.20
CA SER A 200 -15.58 1.67 -5.80
C SER A 200 -15.00 1.14 -4.49
N LEU A 201 -15.73 0.27 -3.78
CA LEU A 201 -15.34 -0.21 -2.45
C LEU A 201 -14.70 -1.60 -2.52
N GLU A 202 -13.39 -1.64 -2.67
CA GLU A 202 -12.58 -2.85 -2.57
C GLU A 202 -11.36 -2.62 -1.67
N ALA A 203 -11.04 -3.61 -0.83
CA ALA A 203 -9.85 -3.52 0.03
C ALA A 203 -8.56 -3.39 -0.80
N GLY A 204 -7.73 -2.41 -0.45
CA GLY A 204 -6.48 -2.10 -1.16
C GLY A 204 -6.63 -1.07 -2.28
N LYS A 205 -7.84 -0.78 -2.73
CA LYS A 205 -8.06 0.31 -3.68
C LYS A 205 -8.08 1.67 -2.98
N THR A 206 -7.74 2.70 -3.75
CA THR A 206 -7.84 4.08 -3.32
C THR A 206 -9.16 4.66 -3.82
N LEU A 207 -9.83 5.44 -2.97
CA LEU A 207 -11.04 6.16 -3.34
C LEU A 207 -10.78 7.11 -4.52
N GLU A 208 -11.58 6.99 -5.57
CA GLU A 208 -11.46 7.83 -6.77
C GLU A 208 -12.48 8.97 -6.78
N SER A 209 -13.64 8.81 -6.09
CA SER A 209 -14.68 9.83 -6.10
C SER A 209 -14.20 11.15 -5.49
N SER A 210 -14.59 12.26 -6.12
CA SER A 210 -14.25 13.62 -5.66
C SER A 210 -14.91 13.95 -4.32
N GLU A 211 -16.13 13.47 -4.13
CA GLU A 211 -16.93 13.66 -2.92
C GLU A 211 -16.29 12.97 -1.72
N ALA A 212 -15.84 11.72 -1.91
CA ALA A 212 -15.16 10.96 -0.85
C ALA A 212 -13.82 11.59 -0.48
N LYS A 213 -13.04 12.06 -1.47
CA LYS A 213 -11.79 12.80 -1.21
C LYS A 213 -12.06 14.09 -0.45
N THR A 214 -13.07 14.86 -0.86
CA THR A 214 -13.48 16.08 -0.17
C THR A 214 -13.95 15.80 1.26
N ALA A 215 -14.64 14.69 1.49
CA ALA A 215 -15.04 14.28 2.84
C ALA A 215 -13.82 13.97 3.72
N LEU A 216 -12.80 13.28 3.18
CA LEU A 216 -11.54 13.03 3.91
C LEU A 216 -10.76 14.33 4.17
N ASP A 217 -10.75 15.26 3.22
CA ASP A 217 -10.13 16.58 3.41
C ASP A 217 -10.86 17.38 4.49
N LEU A 218 -12.20 17.33 4.52
CA LEU A 218 -13.01 17.95 5.58
C LEU A 218 -12.66 17.37 6.95
N LEU A 219 -12.57 16.06 7.09
CA LEU A 219 -12.17 15.40 8.35
C LEU A 219 -10.79 15.87 8.79
N ARG A 220 -9.81 15.87 7.89
CA ARG A 220 -8.44 16.33 8.17
C ARG A 220 -8.40 17.79 8.62
N LEU A 221 -9.11 18.67 7.91
CA LEU A 221 -9.20 20.10 8.26
C LEU A 221 -9.87 20.33 9.60
N THR A 222 -10.94 19.58 9.90
CA THR A 222 -11.64 19.69 11.18
C THR A 222 -10.77 19.21 12.33
N GLU A 223 -10.02 18.13 12.15
CA GLU A 223 -9.12 17.57 13.15
C GLU A 223 -7.93 18.49 13.44
N SER A 224 -7.43 19.20 12.43
CA SER A 224 -6.33 20.18 12.57
C SER A 224 -6.78 21.56 13.03
N SER A 225 -8.10 21.82 13.11
CA SER A 225 -8.66 23.12 13.48
C SER A 225 -9.02 23.18 14.97
N PHE A 226 -9.28 24.43 15.47
CA PHE A 226 -9.79 24.62 16.83
C PHE A 226 -11.26 24.19 16.99
N LEU A 227 -11.87 23.73 15.92
CA LEU A 227 -13.23 23.18 15.95
C LEU A 227 -13.25 21.72 16.45
N GLN A 228 -12.11 21.04 16.54
CA GLN A 228 -12.00 19.63 16.91
C GLN A 228 -12.79 19.24 18.17
N THR A 229 -12.84 20.11 19.18
CA THR A 229 -13.56 19.85 20.46
C THR A 229 -15.04 20.23 20.40
N ARG A 230 -15.42 21.19 19.53
CA ARG A 230 -16.76 21.77 19.47
C ARG A 230 -17.63 21.15 18.38
N PHE A 231 -16.99 20.72 17.28
CA PHE A 231 -17.64 20.14 16.13
C PHE A 231 -17.04 18.76 15.86
N GLN A 232 -17.72 17.72 16.30
CA GLN A 232 -17.27 16.34 16.14
C GLN A 232 -18.16 15.65 15.12
N ILE A 233 -17.58 15.39 13.96
CA ILE A 233 -18.27 14.74 12.85
C ILE A 233 -18.59 13.31 13.23
N ARG A 234 -19.88 12.93 13.13
CA ARG A 234 -20.37 11.57 13.32
C ARG A 234 -20.57 10.86 11.99
N GLU A 235 -21.14 11.56 11.01
CA GLU A 235 -21.53 11.00 9.73
C GLU A 235 -21.39 12.04 8.62
N ILE A 236 -20.95 11.59 7.45
CA ILE A 236 -20.87 12.39 6.21
C ILE A 236 -21.61 11.63 5.12
N ASP A 237 -22.71 12.15 4.64
CA ASP A 237 -23.44 11.62 3.49
C ASP A 237 -22.92 12.29 2.21
N ILE A 238 -22.37 11.48 1.32
CA ILE A 238 -21.81 11.87 0.02
C ILE A 238 -22.68 11.45 -1.17
N SER A 239 -23.92 11.03 -0.93
CA SER A 239 -24.84 10.60 -1.99
C SER A 239 -25.19 11.72 -2.98
N LYS A 240 -24.98 12.98 -2.59
CA LYS A 240 -25.22 14.16 -3.43
C LYS A 240 -23.92 14.64 -4.06
N ASN A 241 -23.86 14.65 -5.38
CA ASN A 241 -22.65 15.00 -6.14
C ASN A 241 -22.25 16.50 -6.04
N TYR A 242 -23.01 17.34 -5.35
CA TYR A 242 -22.75 18.77 -5.25
C TYR A 242 -22.48 19.26 -3.83
N CYS A 243 -22.69 18.45 -2.81
CA CYS A 243 -22.46 18.83 -1.42
C CYS A 243 -22.22 17.60 -0.52
N LEU A 244 -21.63 17.85 0.63
CA LEU A 244 -21.52 16.90 1.73
C LEU A 244 -22.57 17.27 2.78
N LEU A 245 -23.37 16.31 3.21
CA LEU A 245 -24.28 16.49 4.34
C LEU A 245 -23.62 15.89 5.59
N VAL A 246 -23.19 16.75 6.49
CA VAL A 246 -22.45 16.37 7.69
C VAL A 246 -23.38 16.40 8.90
N THR A 247 -23.42 15.31 9.63
CA THR A 247 -24.12 15.21 10.91
C THR A 247 -23.07 15.16 12.03
N ASP A 248 -23.15 16.05 12.99
CA ASP A 248 -22.28 16.06 14.15
C ASP A 248 -22.81 15.16 15.29
N LYS A 249 -22.08 15.05 16.39
CA LYS A 249 -22.51 14.30 17.58
C LYS A 249 -23.78 14.86 18.24
N ASN A 250 -24.02 16.17 18.10
CA ASN A 250 -25.18 16.84 18.64
C ASN A 250 -26.40 16.74 17.71
N ARG A 251 -26.30 15.93 16.64
CA ARG A 251 -27.34 15.75 15.61
C ARG A 251 -27.60 16.99 14.73
N SER A 252 -26.72 18.01 14.80
CA SER A 252 -26.81 19.15 13.88
C SER A 252 -26.45 18.70 12.47
N ARG A 253 -27.22 19.14 11.47
CA ARG A 253 -27.01 18.83 10.06
C ARG A 253 -26.41 20.01 9.33
N ILE A 254 -25.22 19.88 8.83
CA ILE A 254 -24.47 20.95 8.18
C ILE A 254 -24.17 20.54 6.75
N MET A 255 -24.59 21.38 5.81
CA MET A 255 -24.32 21.14 4.38
C MET A 255 -23.08 21.92 3.96
N PHE A 256 -22.04 21.20 3.53
CA PHE A 256 -20.82 21.76 2.98
C PHE A 256 -20.79 21.64 1.46
N GLY A 257 -20.24 22.65 0.79
CA GLY A 257 -19.88 22.55 -0.63
C GLY A 257 -18.58 21.76 -0.80
N LEU A 258 -18.30 21.35 -2.04
CA LEU A 258 -17.10 20.56 -2.36
C LEU A 258 -15.82 21.41 -2.50
N THR A 259 -15.92 22.72 -2.48
CA THR A 259 -14.79 23.64 -2.62
C THR A 259 -14.73 24.59 -1.42
N ASP A 260 -13.57 25.21 -1.19
CA ASP A 260 -13.36 26.25 -0.17
C ASP A 260 -13.74 25.80 1.26
N LEU A 261 -13.40 24.55 1.63
CA LEU A 261 -13.74 23.98 2.92
C LEU A 261 -13.23 24.79 4.12
N GLU A 262 -12.04 25.36 4.02
CA GLU A 262 -11.47 26.19 5.09
C GLU A 262 -12.31 27.43 5.37
N GLU A 263 -12.82 28.09 4.32
CA GLU A 263 -13.69 29.26 4.47
C GLU A 263 -15.06 28.85 5.05
N GLN A 264 -15.58 27.69 4.64
CA GLN A 264 -16.83 27.17 5.19
C GLN A 264 -16.66 26.80 6.66
N LEU A 265 -15.53 26.22 7.07
CA LEU A 265 -15.22 25.94 8.48
C LEU A 265 -15.09 27.24 9.31
N ARG A 266 -14.50 28.31 8.75
CA ARG A 266 -14.48 29.62 9.42
C ARG A 266 -15.89 30.18 9.62
N ARG A 267 -16.77 30.05 8.63
CA ARG A 267 -18.18 30.46 8.77
C ARG A 267 -18.90 29.62 9.83
N LEU A 268 -18.67 28.31 9.82
CA LEU A 268 -19.21 27.42 10.86
C LEU A 268 -18.82 27.91 12.26
N GLN A 269 -17.54 28.30 12.44
CA GLN A 269 -17.05 28.82 13.72
C GLN A 269 -17.86 30.02 14.18
N VAL A 270 -18.16 30.98 13.30
CA VAL A 270 -18.95 32.16 13.63
C VAL A 270 -20.37 31.78 14.10
N PHE A 271 -21.01 30.77 13.45
CA PHE A 271 -22.31 30.27 13.87
C PHE A 271 -22.25 29.55 15.22
N LEU A 272 -21.22 28.75 15.46
CA LEU A 272 -21.04 28.08 16.75
C LEU A 272 -20.78 29.11 17.88
N ASP A 273 -20.00 30.17 17.61
CA ASP A 273 -19.78 31.25 18.58
C ASP A 273 -21.10 31.99 18.88
N TYR A 274 -21.94 32.18 17.88
CA TYR A 274 -23.28 32.74 18.07
C TYR A 274 -24.16 31.80 18.91
N CYS A 275 -24.14 30.50 18.65
CA CYS A 275 -24.91 29.50 19.42
C CYS A 275 -24.51 29.52 20.91
N ASP A 276 -23.20 29.56 21.20
CA ASP A 276 -22.68 29.60 22.57
C ASP A 276 -23.13 30.88 23.30
N ASN A 277 -23.10 32.03 22.61
CA ASN A 277 -23.53 33.32 23.19
C ASN A 277 -25.05 33.39 23.46
N THR A 278 -25.85 32.75 22.57
CA THR A 278 -27.31 32.81 22.64
C THR A 278 -27.92 31.61 23.38
N LYS A 279 -27.12 30.60 23.73
CA LYS A 279 -27.54 29.31 24.31
C LYS A 279 -28.58 28.60 23.46
N GLN A 280 -28.46 28.72 22.14
CA GLN A 280 -29.29 28.02 21.17
C GLN A 280 -28.51 26.85 20.59
N GLU A 281 -29.16 25.75 20.28
CA GLU A 281 -28.55 24.61 19.61
C GLU A 281 -28.76 24.71 18.11
N LEU A 282 -27.72 24.45 17.35
CA LEU A 282 -27.75 24.43 15.89
C LEU A 282 -28.48 23.17 15.42
N GLU A 283 -29.54 23.33 14.61
CA GLU A 283 -30.25 22.20 14.02
C GLU A 283 -29.78 21.95 12.57
N THR A 284 -29.91 22.97 11.70
CA THR A 284 -29.45 22.87 10.33
C THR A 284 -28.67 24.12 9.89
N LEU A 285 -27.66 23.94 9.07
CA LEU A 285 -26.85 25.03 8.53
C LEU A 285 -26.45 24.70 7.09
N ASN A 286 -26.69 25.62 6.14
CA ASN A 286 -26.29 25.42 4.75
C ASN A 286 -25.14 26.36 4.36
N LEU A 287 -23.91 25.85 4.38
CA LEU A 287 -22.69 26.60 4.05
C LEU A 287 -22.40 26.68 2.56
N VAL A 288 -23.13 25.93 1.72
CA VAL A 288 -23.00 26.01 0.25
C VAL A 288 -23.41 27.39 -0.24
N ALA A 289 -24.38 28.04 0.44
CA ALA A 289 -24.76 29.39 0.13
C ALA A 289 -23.69 30.39 0.56
N GLN A 290 -23.23 31.21 -0.39
CA GLN A 290 -22.23 32.25 -0.09
C GLN A 290 -22.83 33.48 0.58
N ARG A 291 -24.13 33.78 0.32
CA ARG A 291 -24.87 34.89 0.89
C ARG A 291 -26.20 34.37 1.43
N ASN A 292 -26.71 35.00 2.48
CA ASN A 292 -27.96 34.63 3.12
C ASN A 292 -27.98 33.13 3.51
N ILE A 293 -27.03 32.75 4.35
CA ILE A 293 -26.83 31.36 4.78
C ILE A 293 -28.08 30.90 5.55
N PRO A 294 -28.85 29.90 5.08
CA PRO A 294 -29.97 29.35 5.79
C PRO A 294 -29.50 28.62 7.05
N VAL A 295 -30.08 28.95 8.19
CA VAL A 295 -29.80 28.34 9.49
C VAL A 295 -31.09 28.13 10.25
N THR A 296 -31.22 26.99 10.93
CA THR A 296 -32.28 26.71 11.90
C THR A 296 -31.66 26.36 13.24
N PHE A 297 -32.35 26.79 14.30
CA PHE A 297 -31.95 26.54 15.67
C PHE A 297 -33.05 25.74 16.37
N THR A 298 -32.64 24.76 17.16
CA THR A 298 -33.58 24.01 17.99
C THR A 298 -33.97 24.86 19.21
N SER A 299 -35.24 25.05 19.40
CA SER A 299 -35.72 25.67 20.65
C SER A 299 -35.60 24.68 21.80
N PRO A 300 -35.07 25.07 22.97
CA PRO A 300 -34.95 24.17 24.13
C PRO A 300 -36.27 23.48 24.53
N ALA A 301 -37.41 24.10 24.21
CA ALA A 301 -38.75 23.50 24.43
C ALA A 301 -39.04 22.33 23.46
N ALA A 302 -38.50 22.35 22.24
CA ALA A 302 -38.69 21.27 21.25
C ALA A 302 -37.82 20.04 21.55
N ALA A 303 -36.64 20.25 22.12
CA ALA A 303 -35.77 19.15 22.54
C ALA A 303 -36.41 18.27 23.63
N VAL A 304 -37.12 18.87 24.55
CA VAL A 304 -37.82 18.14 25.63
C VAL A 304 -38.99 17.31 25.07
N ILE A 305 -39.67 17.78 24.02
CA ILE A 305 -40.78 17.04 23.40
C ILE A 305 -40.28 15.83 22.60
N ASN A 306 -39.13 15.95 21.93
CA ASN A 306 -38.58 14.86 21.17
C ASN A 306 -37.99 13.73 22.04
N ASP A 307 -37.38 14.07 23.18
CA ASP A 307 -36.91 13.07 24.16
C ASP A 307 -38.07 12.33 24.86
N THR A 308 -39.30 12.92 24.88
CA THR A 308 -40.47 12.27 25.51
C THR A 308 -41.20 11.36 24.53
N LEU A 309 -40.93 11.45 23.21
CA LEU A 309 -41.61 10.66 22.17
C LEU A 309 -40.78 9.52 21.60
N GLU A 310 -39.46 9.46 21.83
CA GLU A 310 -38.73 8.24 21.61
C GLU A 310 -39.00 7.27 22.78
N PRO A 311 -39.63 6.10 22.56
CA PRO A 311 -39.68 5.07 23.58
C PRO A 311 -38.23 4.76 23.94
N ALA A 312 -37.85 4.98 25.18
CA ALA A 312 -36.55 4.65 25.72
C ALA A 312 -36.16 3.28 25.19
N ALA A 313 -35.14 3.24 24.33
CA ALA A 313 -34.59 1.97 23.90
C ALA A 313 -34.16 1.23 25.16
N GLU A 314 -34.92 0.20 25.53
CA GLU A 314 -34.59 -0.64 26.66
C GLU A 314 -33.15 -1.04 26.56
N PRO A 315 -32.35 -0.89 27.64
CA PRO A 315 -30.96 -1.32 27.59
C PRO A 315 -30.96 -2.79 27.20
N ARG A 316 -30.43 -3.12 26.01
CA ARG A 316 -30.24 -4.50 25.56
C ARG A 316 -29.31 -5.14 26.56
N ILE A 317 -29.88 -5.88 27.51
CA ILE A 317 -29.13 -6.75 28.39
C ILE A 317 -28.53 -7.82 27.50
N MET A 318 -27.26 -7.68 27.23
CA MET A 318 -26.47 -8.78 26.62
C MET A 318 -26.57 -9.95 27.58
N LYS A 319 -27.31 -11.00 27.20
CA LYS A 319 -27.29 -12.27 27.90
C LYS A 319 -25.88 -12.80 27.85
N ALA A 320 -25.23 -12.85 29.00
CA ALA A 320 -23.95 -13.49 29.15
C ALA A 320 -24.04 -14.92 28.61
N ILE A 321 -23.13 -15.27 27.70
CA ILE A 321 -22.97 -16.63 27.20
C ILE A 321 -22.56 -17.48 28.41
N PRO A 322 -23.30 -18.54 28.79
CA PRO A 322 -22.90 -19.38 29.89
C PRO A 322 -21.61 -20.11 29.54
N VAL A 323 -20.56 -19.81 30.29
CA VAL A 323 -19.30 -20.57 30.26
C VAL A 323 -19.63 -21.97 30.82
N HIS A 324 -19.49 -22.99 30.01
CA HIS A 324 -19.61 -24.38 30.45
C HIS A 324 -18.61 -24.64 31.57
N ALA A 325 -19.14 -24.88 32.76
CA ALA A 325 -18.37 -25.48 33.86
C ALA A 325 -18.10 -26.96 33.57
N PRO A 326 -16.96 -27.52 33.96
CA PRO A 326 -16.64 -28.92 33.70
C PRO A 326 -17.52 -29.82 34.54
N GLU A 327 -18.07 -30.80 33.87
CA GLU A 327 -18.86 -31.92 34.40
C GLU A 327 -18.04 -32.73 35.43
N ASN A 328 -18.51 -32.75 36.68
CA ASN A 328 -17.97 -33.63 37.72
C ASN A 328 -18.86 -34.83 37.83
N ARG A 329 -18.31 -36.01 37.47
CA ARG A 329 -18.94 -37.33 37.62
C ARG A 329 -19.02 -37.68 39.09
N GLY A 330 -20.20 -38.03 39.58
CA GLY A 330 -20.38 -38.65 40.89
C GLY A 330 -21.76 -39.31 41.05
N HIS A 331 -21.72 -40.55 40.96
CA HIS A 331 -22.64 -41.66 41.31
C HIS A 331 -23.80 -41.42 42.28
N GLN A 332 -24.86 -42.14 41.95
CA GLN A 332 -25.74 -43.05 42.77
C GLN A 332 -27.20 -42.67 43.01
N ASN A 333 -28.02 -43.51 42.43
CA ASN A 333 -29.03 -44.42 42.98
C ASN A 333 -30.43 -43.92 43.39
N SER A 334 -31.34 -44.62 42.74
CA SER A 334 -32.57 -45.26 43.24
C SER A 334 -33.83 -44.43 43.51
N GLY A 335 -34.89 -44.86 42.84
CA GLY A 335 -36.19 -45.01 43.51
C GLY A 335 -37.40 -44.48 42.75
N THR A 336 -37.99 -45.30 41.91
CA THR A 336 -39.35 -45.84 41.95
C THR A 336 -40.56 -44.94 41.72
N GLN A 337 -41.33 -45.34 40.71
CA GLN A 337 -42.78 -45.46 40.54
C GLN A 337 -43.60 -44.25 40.01
N GLN A 338 -44.12 -44.51 38.80
CA GLN A 338 -45.54 -44.74 38.44
C GLN A 338 -46.38 -43.42 38.38
N THR A 339 -47.08 -43.11 37.39
CA THR A 339 -48.12 -43.68 36.56
C THR A 339 -48.67 -42.59 35.66
N GLY A 340 -49.06 -42.95 34.45
CA GLY A 340 -50.30 -42.48 33.85
C GLY A 340 -50.15 -41.89 32.45
N SER A 341 -50.26 -42.69 31.45
CA SER A 341 -50.70 -42.38 30.08
C SER A 341 -52.22 -42.06 30.10
N PRO A 342 -52.87 -41.49 29.09
CA PRO A 342 -52.68 -41.81 27.64
C PRO A 342 -52.84 -40.67 26.66
N ALA A 343 -52.41 -40.93 25.45
CA ALA A 343 -52.73 -40.23 24.20
C ALA A 343 -54.26 -40.40 23.82
N PRO A 344 -54.80 -39.65 22.85
CA PRO A 344 -54.78 -40.20 21.50
C PRO A 344 -54.66 -39.15 20.32
N ARG A 345 -54.03 -39.62 19.26
CA ARG A 345 -54.42 -39.62 17.81
C ARG A 345 -55.26 -38.49 17.27
N SER A 346 -55.12 -37.90 16.10
CA SER A 346 -54.79 -38.42 14.76
C SER A 346 -54.97 -37.34 13.70
N HIS A 347 -54.42 -37.62 12.53
CA HIS A 347 -54.65 -37.23 11.13
C HIS A 347 -53.74 -36.17 10.55
N ALA A 348 -52.77 -36.55 9.74
CA ALA A 348 -52.72 -36.98 8.34
C ALA A 348 -53.39 -36.04 7.32
N ALA A 349 -52.54 -35.45 6.46
CA ALA A 349 -52.71 -35.22 5.03
C ALA A 349 -51.54 -34.32 4.57
N ALA A 350 -50.50 -34.82 3.86
CA ALA A 350 -50.38 -35.07 2.45
C ALA A 350 -50.28 -33.78 1.57
N THR A 351 -49.06 -33.49 1.15
CA THR A 351 -48.49 -33.06 -0.16
C THR A 351 -49.45 -32.44 -1.23
N PRO A 352 -49.03 -31.59 -2.21
CA PRO A 352 -47.91 -31.84 -3.08
C PRO A 352 -47.15 -30.58 -3.60
N LEU A 353 -45.95 -30.85 -4.15
CA LEU A 353 -45.21 -30.06 -5.12
C LEU A 353 -45.95 -29.92 -6.47
N PRO A 354 -45.71 -28.89 -7.21
CA PRO A 354 -45.49 -29.07 -8.65
C PRO A 354 -44.30 -28.32 -9.23
N LYS A 355 -43.42 -29.07 -9.88
CA LYS A 355 -43.17 -29.13 -11.33
C LYS A 355 -42.43 -27.94 -11.97
N THR A 356 -41.22 -28.24 -12.29
CA THR A 356 -40.41 -27.88 -13.47
C THR A 356 -41.20 -27.46 -14.69
N ILE A 357 -40.88 -26.33 -15.30
CA ILE A 357 -41.05 -26.09 -16.73
C ILE A 357 -39.72 -25.59 -17.34
N ARG A 358 -39.26 -26.42 -18.23
CA ARG A 358 -38.18 -26.27 -19.21
C ARG A 358 -38.82 -25.73 -20.48
N ASN A 359 -38.13 -24.87 -21.18
CA ASN A 359 -38.11 -24.65 -22.65
C ASN A 359 -37.92 -23.16 -22.94
N GLN A 360 -37.26 -22.70 -23.93
CA GLN A 360 -36.57 -23.22 -25.12
C GLN A 360 -35.82 -22.04 -25.76
N GLN A 361 -34.77 -22.37 -26.43
CA GLN A 361 -34.05 -21.56 -27.40
C GLN A 361 -34.94 -21.04 -28.56
N LYS A 362 -34.60 -19.84 -29.07
CA LYS A 362 -34.57 -19.46 -30.51
C LYS A 362 -33.89 -18.10 -30.60
N LYS A 363 -32.72 -17.96 -31.15
CA LYS A 363 -32.17 -17.88 -32.52
C LYS A 363 -32.85 -16.86 -33.43
N ALA A 364 -32.02 -16.01 -34.03
CA ALA A 364 -32.16 -15.12 -35.20
C ALA A 364 -32.59 -13.67 -34.81
N ASP A 365 -31.93 -12.62 -35.22
CA ASP A 365 -31.01 -12.33 -36.34
C ASP A 365 -29.89 -11.41 -35.90
#